data_cce800a2f5586dd24e4dd1e8d07ba699
#
_entry.id   cce800a2f5586dd24e4dd1e8d07ba699
#
_cell.length_a   1.000
_cell.length_b   1.000
_cell.length_c   1.000
_cell.angle_alpha   90.00
_cell.angle_beta   90.00
_cell.angle_gamma   90.00
#
_symmetry.space_group_name_H-M   'P 1'
#
loop_
_entity.id
_entity.type
_entity.pdbx_description
1 polymer ?
#
loop_
_entity_poly.entity_id
_entity_poly.type
_entity_poly.pdbx_seq_one_letter_code
_entity_poly.pdbx_strand_id
1 'polypeptide(L)'
;MKKHFYTHFGKHFAKIAFVSMVGLISVSCSDDIRTDGFSTNDIPELLPLSNVQKEILAYLPKDCIIAHRGTEFWAPEESEAAMRWARNMGADYLECDVQRTKDGVVLALHDESLLRTTDVEVIYPNRQNDYVSAFTYEELLKLDIGSWFKDANPEQWRESFRGLEIITVQDVIKIAEGYRFKRWGQDTNGVLDGHRYGERMYDKVQLPDGKVKYDFKY
;
A
#
# COMPACT_ATOMS: atom_id res chain seq x y z
N MET A 1 -6.23 -20.66 -23.61
CA MET A 1 -5.86 -21.40 -22.38
C MET A 1 -6.09 -20.46 -21.21
N LYS A 2 -7.20 -20.66 -20.47
CA LYS A 2 -7.47 -19.85 -19.26
C LYS A 2 -6.66 -20.42 -18.12
N LYS A 3 -5.63 -19.72 -17.65
CA LYS A 3 -4.93 -20.07 -16.40
C LYS A 3 -5.85 -19.69 -15.25
N HIS A 4 -6.33 -20.66 -14.51
CA HIS A 4 -7.06 -20.48 -13.27
C HIS A 4 -6.03 -20.17 -12.17
N PHE A 5 -6.04 -18.93 -11.67
CA PHE A 5 -5.29 -18.56 -10.48
C PHE A 5 -6.10 -19.00 -9.24
N TYR A 6 -5.59 -19.96 -8.52
CA TYR A 6 -6.12 -20.36 -7.22
C TYR A 6 -5.28 -19.70 -6.13
N THR A 7 -5.90 -18.84 -5.35
CA THR A 7 -5.28 -18.29 -4.14
C THR A 7 -5.60 -19.18 -2.95
N HIS A 8 -4.56 -19.59 -2.24
CA HIS A 8 -4.68 -20.38 -1.01
C HIS A 8 -4.85 -19.42 0.17
N PHE A 9 -6.10 -19.07 0.48
CA PHE A 9 -6.40 -18.39 1.75
C PHE A 9 -7.22 -19.35 2.63
N GLY A 10 -6.49 -20.11 3.44
CA GLY A 10 -7.09 -20.85 4.55
C GLY A 10 -7.62 -19.88 5.61
N LYS A 11 -8.63 -20.34 6.36
CA LYS A 11 -9.32 -19.70 7.48
C LYS A 11 -8.40 -18.93 8.42
N HIS A 12 -8.04 -17.70 8.13
CA HIS A 12 -7.49 -16.76 9.11
C HIS A 12 -7.46 -15.37 8.46
N PHE A 13 -7.82 -14.39 9.21
CA PHE A 13 -7.67 -12.94 9.07
C PHE A 13 -6.72 -12.49 7.94
N ALA A 14 -7.12 -11.44 7.22
CA ALA A 14 -6.20 -10.69 6.38
C ALA A 14 -4.90 -10.45 7.18
N LYS A 15 -3.91 -11.30 6.94
CA LYS A 15 -2.61 -11.16 7.58
C LYS A 15 -1.87 -10.10 6.78
N ILE A 16 -1.93 -8.88 7.25
CA ILE A 16 -0.89 -7.92 6.94
C ILE A 16 0.35 -8.48 7.61
N ALA A 17 1.31 -8.84 6.81
CA ALA A 17 2.64 -9.07 7.32
C ALA A 17 3.21 -7.71 7.71
N PHE A 18 2.99 -7.30 8.97
CA PHE A 18 3.87 -6.34 9.59
C PHE A 18 5.23 -7.01 9.67
N VAL A 19 6.04 -6.82 8.66
CA VAL A 19 7.46 -7.02 8.82
C VAL A 19 7.93 -5.81 9.62
N SER A 20 7.74 -5.86 10.93
CA SER A 20 8.49 -4.99 11.83
C SER A 20 9.94 -5.45 11.69
N MET A 21 10.64 -4.76 10.83
CA MET A 21 12.07 -4.91 10.63
C MET A 21 12.78 -4.30 11.84
N VAL A 22 12.76 -5.01 12.95
CA VAL A 22 13.66 -4.72 14.07
C VAL A 22 15.03 -5.21 13.63
N GLY A 23 15.86 -4.27 13.20
CA GLY A 23 17.29 -4.47 13.03
C GLY A 23 17.76 -4.89 11.64
N LEU A 24 17.41 -4.14 10.62
CA LEU A 24 18.21 -4.08 9.42
C LEU A 24 18.50 -2.60 9.11
N ILE A 25 19.76 -2.34 8.98
CA ILE A 25 20.35 -1.09 8.56
C ILE A 25 19.52 -0.54 7.39
N SER A 26 19.02 0.68 7.52
CA SER A 26 18.38 1.42 6.44
C SER A 26 19.33 1.49 5.25
N VAL A 27 19.19 0.57 4.31
CA VAL A 27 19.71 0.80 2.97
C VAL A 27 18.67 1.70 2.32
N SER A 28 18.94 3.00 2.39
CA SER A 28 18.30 3.97 1.53
C SER A 28 18.35 3.45 0.11
N CYS A 29 17.21 3.34 -0.57
CA CYS A 29 17.17 3.23 -2.01
C CYS A 29 17.66 4.55 -2.60
N SER A 30 18.98 4.76 -2.62
CA SER A 30 19.62 5.71 -3.51
C SER A 30 20.00 4.93 -4.76
N ASP A 31 19.66 5.47 -5.93
CA ASP A 31 19.95 4.90 -7.26
C ASP A 31 21.45 4.76 -7.59
N ASP A 32 22.31 4.87 -6.61
CA ASP A 32 23.75 4.61 -6.71
C ASP A 32 24.07 3.20 -6.23
N ILE A 33 23.77 2.20 -7.05
CA ILE A 33 24.44 0.90 -6.94
C ILE A 33 25.89 1.15 -7.36
N ARG A 34 26.73 1.56 -6.41
CA ARG A 34 28.17 1.47 -6.57
C ARG A 34 28.54 -0.01 -6.56
N THR A 35 28.91 -0.52 -7.72
CA THR A 35 29.38 -1.91 -7.88
C THR A 35 30.84 -2.10 -7.43
N ASP A 36 31.42 -1.16 -6.72
CA ASP A 36 32.83 -1.16 -6.32
C ASP A 36 32.97 -1.88 -4.98
N GLY A 37 33.27 -3.14 -5.06
CA GLY A 37 34.04 -3.82 -4.01
C GLY A 37 33.29 -4.66 -3.00
N PHE A 38 32.06 -5.11 -3.25
CA PHE A 38 31.49 -6.21 -2.46
C PHE A 38 32.17 -7.53 -2.87
N SER A 39 33.11 -7.98 -2.06
CA SER A 39 33.61 -9.36 -2.13
C SER A 39 32.49 -10.30 -1.69
N THR A 40 32.22 -11.35 -2.46
CA THR A 40 31.27 -12.42 -2.07
C THR A 40 31.65 -13.12 -0.76
N ASN A 41 32.85 -12.84 -0.22
CA ASN A 41 33.35 -13.37 1.04
C ASN A 41 32.87 -12.56 2.27
N ASP A 42 32.26 -11.39 2.07
CA ASP A 42 31.77 -10.52 3.15
C ASP A 42 30.25 -10.66 3.42
N ILE A 43 29.59 -11.65 2.79
CA ILE A 43 28.21 -11.97 3.12
C ILE A 43 28.21 -12.60 4.51
N PRO A 44 27.64 -11.96 5.54
CA PRO A 44 27.55 -12.55 6.86
C PRO A 44 26.89 -13.92 6.77
N GLU A 45 27.46 -14.95 7.39
CA GLU A 45 26.81 -16.24 7.49
C GLU A 45 25.41 -16.04 8.09
N LEU A 46 24.37 -16.41 7.30
CA LEU A 46 22.99 -16.26 7.76
C LEU A 46 22.80 -17.12 9.01
N LEU A 47 22.47 -16.46 10.11
CA LEU A 47 22.13 -17.16 11.33
C LEU A 47 20.95 -18.12 11.08
N PRO A 48 20.97 -19.32 11.69
CA PRO A 48 19.86 -20.25 11.56
C PRO A 48 18.55 -19.58 11.95
N LEU A 49 17.52 -19.78 11.12
CA LEU A 49 16.19 -19.23 11.39
C LEU A 49 15.68 -19.71 12.75
N SER A 50 15.15 -18.79 13.55
CA SER A 50 14.41 -19.12 14.77
C SER A 50 13.15 -19.91 14.43
N ASN A 51 12.56 -20.61 15.42
CA ASN A 51 11.33 -21.37 15.21
C ASN A 51 10.19 -20.46 14.73
N VAL A 52 10.10 -19.24 15.27
CA VAL A 52 9.10 -18.23 14.85
C VAL A 52 9.28 -17.85 13.37
N GLN A 53 10.52 -17.62 12.94
CA GLN A 53 10.81 -17.32 11.53
C GLN A 53 10.45 -18.48 10.62
N LYS A 54 10.74 -19.73 11.04
CA LYS A 54 10.36 -20.95 10.28
C LYS A 54 8.84 -21.09 10.18
N GLU A 55 8.10 -20.80 11.26
CA GLU A 55 6.65 -20.80 11.25
C GLU A 55 6.10 -19.74 10.31
N ILE A 56 6.64 -18.51 10.33
CA ILE A 56 6.24 -17.45 9.41
C ILE A 56 6.47 -17.89 7.95
N LEU A 57 7.67 -18.41 7.62
CA LEU A 57 7.99 -18.87 6.27
C LEU A 57 7.09 -20.02 5.81
N ALA A 58 6.61 -20.86 6.71
CA ALA A 58 5.69 -21.94 6.36
C ALA A 58 4.30 -21.44 5.89
N TYR A 59 3.95 -20.20 6.21
CA TYR A 59 2.70 -19.55 5.78
C TYR A 59 2.86 -18.73 4.49
N LEU A 60 4.08 -18.44 4.06
CA LEU A 60 4.31 -17.70 2.82
C LEU A 60 4.10 -18.65 1.63
N PRO A 61 3.29 -18.25 0.63
CA PRO A 61 3.19 -19.00 -0.60
C PRO A 61 4.57 -19.11 -1.26
N LYS A 62 4.89 -20.27 -1.84
CA LYS A 62 6.04 -20.37 -2.71
C LYS A 62 5.81 -19.44 -3.91
N ASP A 63 6.83 -18.69 -4.28
CA ASP A 63 6.78 -17.74 -5.41
C ASP A 63 5.71 -16.64 -5.22
N CYS A 64 5.54 -16.15 -3.98
CA CYS A 64 4.58 -15.08 -3.68
C CYS A 64 4.91 -13.77 -4.40
N ILE A 65 3.86 -13.05 -4.79
CA ILE A 65 3.93 -11.72 -5.39
C ILE A 65 3.60 -10.70 -4.30
N ILE A 66 4.58 -9.86 -3.98
CA ILE A 66 4.41 -8.72 -3.06
C ILE A 66 4.32 -7.46 -3.91
N ALA A 67 3.22 -6.74 -3.81
CA ALA A 67 3.00 -5.52 -4.56
C ALA A 67 3.60 -4.33 -3.78
N HIS A 68 4.81 -3.93 -4.16
CA HIS A 68 5.56 -2.80 -3.59
C HIS A 68 4.77 -1.50 -3.76
N ARG A 69 4.42 -0.84 -2.66
CA ARG A 69 3.56 0.36 -2.60
C ARG A 69 2.27 0.23 -3.40
N GLY A 70 1.72 -0.98 -3.48
CA GLY A 70 0.64 -1.34 -4.38
C GLY A 70 1.14 -1.68 -5.79
N THR A 71 0.83 -0.88 -6.79
CA THR A 71 1.32 -1.03 -8.17
C THR A 71 1.95 0.28 -8.65
N GLU A 72 3.02 0.71 -8.02
CA GLU A 72 3.66 2.03 -8.26
C GLU A 72 3.93 2.37 -9.73
N PHE A 73 4.05 1.37 -10.61
CA PHE A 73 4.20 1.58 -12.05
C PHE A 73 2.87 1.90 -12.75
N TRP A 74 1.74 1.32 -12.31
CA TRP A 74 0.45 1.43 -12.97
C TRP A 74 -0.47 2.50 -12.38
N ALA A 75 -0.19 2.92 -11.15
CA ALA A 75 -0.98 3.91 -10.42
C ALA A 75 -0.10 4.63 -9.39
N PRO A 76 -0.49 5.83 -8.92
CA PRO A 76 0.26 6.55 -7.89
C PRO A 76 0.51 5.67 -6.67
N GLU A 77 1.78 5.56 -6.27
CA GLU A 77 2.20 4.76 -5.12
C GLU A 77 1.39 5.09 -3.86
N GLU A 78 1.25 4.14 -2.94
CA GLU A 78 0.58 4.30 -1.64
C GLU A 78 -0.87 4.80 -1.71
N SER A 79 -1.47 4.81 -2.89
CA SER A 79 -2.84 5.26 -3.11
C SER A 79 -3.86 4.12 -3.10
N GLU A 80 -5.15 4.47 -2.89
CA GLU A 80 -6.25 3.53 -3.08
C GLU A 80 -6.19 2.87 -4.46
N ALA A 81 -5.86 3.64 -5.50
CA ALA A 81 -5.81 3.13 -6.86
C ALA A 81 -4.75 2.04 -7.02
N ALA A 82 -3.52 2.28 -6.50
CA ALA A 82 -2.43 1.31 -6.56
C ALA A 82 -2.75 0.03 -5.79
N MET A 83 -3.23 0.17 -4.56
CA MET A 83 -3.56 -0.97 -3.70
C MET A 83 -4.70 -1.82 -4.28
N ARG A 84 -5.76 -1.17 -4.78
CA ARG A 84 -6.87 -1.87 -5.43
C ARG A 84 -6.45 -2.61 -6.69
N TRP A 85 -5.62 -1.96 -7.50
CA TRP A 85 -5.13 -2.56 -8.73
C TRP A 85 -4.28 -3.79 -8.43
N ALA A 86 -3.33 -3.69 -7.50
CA ALA A 86 -2.50 -4.81 -7.06
C ALA A 86 -3.34 -6.00 -6.60
N ARG A 87 -4.31 -5.74 -5.72
CA ARG A 87 -5.25 -6.76 -5.25
C ARG A 87 -6.00 -7.44 -6.40
N ASN A 88 -6.53 -6.63 -7.33
CA ASN A 88 -7.36 -7.13 -8.44
C ASN A 88 -6.52 -7.92 -9.47
N MET A 89 -5.23 -7.60 -9.60
CA MET A 89 -4.28 -8.35 -10.43
C MET A 89 -3.85 -9.66 -9.78
N GLY A 90 -4.16 -9.88 -8.51
CA GLY A 90 -3.91 -11.13 -7.80
C GLY A 90 -2.57 -11.16 -7.06
N ALA A 91 -2.05 -10.02 -6.64
CA ALA A 91 -0.94 -9.98 -5.70
C ALA A 91 -1.30 -10.74 -4.41
N ASP A 92 -0.36 -11.52 -3.88
CA ASP A 92 -0.54 -12.27 -2.64
C ASP A 92 -0.51 -11.36 -1.42
N TYR A 93 0.31 -10.29 -1.49
CA TYR A 93 0.47 -9.30 -0.44
C TYR A 93 0.44 -7.89 -1.02
N LEU A 94 -0.21 -6.97 -0.31
CA LEU A 94 -0.06 -5.54 -0.49
C LEU A 94 1.01 -5.06 0.49
N GLU A 95 2.01 -4.40 -0.03
CA GLU A 95 3.06 -3.77 0.77
C GLU A 95 2.80 -2.27 0.80
N CYS A 96 3.08 -1.62 1.93
CA CYS A 96 3.03 -0.18 2.10
C CYS A 96 4.06 0.30 3.11
N ASP A 97 4.65 1.44 2.81
CA ASP A 97 5.46 2.22 3.75
C ASP A 97 4.56 3.01 4.69
N VAL A 98 5.06 3.36 5.87
CA VAL A 98 4.23 3.99 6.87
C VAL A 98 4.85 5.27 7.43
N GLN A 99 4.01 6.30 7.56
CA GLN A 99 4.32 7.56 8.23
C GLN A 99 3.26 7.84 9.30
N ARG A 100 3.60 8.70 10.27
CA ARG A 100 2.69 9.07 11.34
C ARG A 100 2.41 10.57 11.33
N THR A 101 1.13 10.93 11.39
CA THR A 101 0.68 12.31 11.51
C THR A 101 0.93 12.89 12.90
N LYS A 102 0.78 14.22 13.02
CA LYS A 102 0.83 14.97 14.28
C LYS A 102 -0.16 14.44 15.33
N ASP A 103 -1.35 14.08 14.89
CA ASP A 103 -2.45 13.56 15.74
C ASP A 103 -2.42 12.02 15.87
N GLY A 104 -1.37 11.37 15.38
CA GLY A 104 -1.08 9.96 15.65
C GLY A 104 -1.71 8.97 14.68
N VAL A 105 -2.31 9.41 13.58
CA VAL A 105 -2.82 8.53 12.53
C VAL A 105 -1.65 7.92 11.74
N VAL A 106 -1.72 6.63 11.45
CA VAL A 106 -0.71 5.91 10.67
C VAL A 106 -1.18 5.85 9.21
N LEU A 107 -0.39 6.45 8.33
CA LEU A 107 -0.65 6.59 6.89
C LEU A 107 0.13 5.55 6.08
N ALA A 108 -0.38 5.24 4.89
CA ALA A 108 0.41 4.63 3.83
C ALA A 108 1.10 5.78 3.06
N LEU A 109 2.40 5.94 3.26
CA LEU A 109 3.20 6.99 2.63
C LEU A 109 4.68 6.68 2.80
N HIS A 110 5.46 6.77 1.72
CA HIS A 110 6.89 6.45 1.75
C HIS A 110 7.73 7.57 2.36
N ASP A 111 7.63 8.76 1.81
CA ASP A 111 8.52 9.86 2.17
C ASP A 111 8.08 10.55 3.48
N GLU A 112 9.02 11.03 4.26
CA GLU A 112 8.74 11.97 5.37
C GLU A 112 8.29 13.34 4.86
N SER A 113 8.68 13.71 3.63
CA SER A 113 8.31 14.94 2.94
C SER A 113 7.09 14.71 2.05
N LEU A 114 6.25 15.73 1.92
CA LEU A 114 5.06 15.71 1.08
C LEU A 114 5.31 16.20 -0.36
N LEU A 115 6.50 16.76 -0.64
CA LEU A 115 6.78 17.48 -1.91
C LEU A 115 6.73 16.60 -3.16
N ARG A 116 7.18 15.35 -3.07
CA ARG A 116 7.32 14.51 -4.26
C ARG A 116 5.98 13.99 -4.77
N THR A 117 5.08 13.66 -3.88
CA THR A 117 3.87 12.88 -4.20
C THR A 117 2.58 13.62 -3.88
N THR A 118 2.64 14.92 -3.54
CA THR A 118 1.45 15.73 -3.25
C THR A 118 1.56 17.13 -3.83
N ASP A 119 0.48 17.87 -3.78
CA ASP A 119 0.38 19.29 -4.12
C ASP A 119 0.57 20.21 -2.88
N VAL A 120 1.35 19.78 -1.89
CA VAL A 120 1.57 20.52 -0.63
C VAL A 120 2.07 21.95 -0.85
N GLU A 121 2.86 22.18 -1.89
CA GLU A 121 3.36 23.51 -2.27
C GLU A 121 2.24 24.48 -2.68
N VAL A 122 1.13 23.95 -3.20
CA VAL A 122 -0.05 24.72 -3.59
C VAL A 122 -0.98 24.95 -2.39
N ILE A 123 -1.27 23.90 -1.64
CA ILE A 123 -2.23 23.92 -0.53
C ILE A 123 -1.63 24.56 0.73
N TYR A 124 -0.35 24.29 1.01
CA TYR A 124 0.36 24.76 2.19
C TYR A 124 1.72 25.40 1.86
N PRO A 125 1.78 26.47 1.05
CA PRO A 125 3.03 27.02 0.52
C PRO A 125 4.04 27.44 1.62
N ASN A 126 3.54 27.89 2.78
CA ASN A 126 4.39 28.28 3.91
C ASN A 126 4.87 27.08 4.76
N ARG A 127 4.39 25.89 4.47
CA ARG A 127 4.68 24.66 5.22
C ARG A 127 5.11 23.51 4.29
N GLN A 128 5.40 23.80 3.03
CA GLN A 128 5.74 22.80 2.01
C GLN A 128 6.94 21.92 2.39
N ASN A 129 7.85 22.46 3.22
CA ASN A 129 9.05 21.74 3.69
C ASN A 129 8.85 21.07 5.06
N ASP A 130 7.66 21.18 5.66
CA ASP A 130 7.36 20.50 6.90
C ASP A 130 7.25 18.99 6.64
N TYR A 131 7.66 18.18 7.63
CA TYR A 131 7.46 16.74 7.59
C TYR A 131 6.00 16.36 7.83
N VAL A 132 5.61 15.19 7.36
CA VAL A 132 4.28 14.58 7.57
C VAL A 132 3.84 14.68 9.04
N SER A 133 4.76 14.44 9.97
CA SER A 133 4.53 14.48 11.41
C SER A 133 4.14 15.87 11.97
N ALA A 134 4.27 16.92 11.18
CA ALA A 134 3.84 18.27 11.55
C ALA A 134 2.37 18.56 11.19
N PHE A 135 1.75 17.72 10.34
CA PHE A 135 0.36 17.86 9.88
C PHE A 135 -0.58 16.91 10.60
N THR A 136 -1.82 17.35 10.83
CA THR A 136 -2.91 16.46 11.23
C THR A 136 -3.44 15.67 10.03
N TYR A 137 -4.13 14.56 10.27
CA TYR A 137 -4.72 13.79 9.19
C TYR A 137 -5.76 14.60 8.39
N GLU A 138 -6.56 15.42 9.07
CA GLU A 138 -7.53 16.31 8.43
C GLU A 138 -6.87 17.32 7.48
N GLU A 139 -5.70 17.86 7.85
CA GLU A 139 -4.93 18.74 6.97
C GLU A 139 -4.45 18.00 5.73
N LEU A 140 -3.96 16.77 5.90
CA LEU A 140 -3.43 15.93 4.81
C LEU A 140 -4.51 15.43 3.83
N LEU A 141 -5.75 15.28 4.28
CA LEU A 141 -6.88 14.93 3.40
C LEU A 141 -7.21 16.01 2.34
N LYS A 142 -6.64 17.20 2.45
CA LYS A 142 -6.82 18.27 1.47
C LYS A 142 -5.85 18.20 0.31
N LEU A 143 -4.85 17.32 0.41
CA LEU A 143 -3.80 17.14 -0.60
C LEU A 143 -4.24 16.16 -1.68
N ASP A 144 -3.83 16.45 -2.91
CA ASP A 144 -3.92 15.55 -4.05
C ASP A 144 -2.63 14.71 -4.13
N ILE A 145 -2.75 13.40 -3.91
CA ILE A 145 -1.63 12.46 -3.99
C ILE A 145 -1.57 11.71 -5.32
N GLY A 146 -2.42 12.08 -6.27
CA GLY A 146 -2.50 11.35 -7.54
C GLY A 146 -1.95 12.12 -8.74
N SER A 147 -2.14 13.44 -8.77
CA SER A 147 -1.84 14.24 -9.98
C SER A 147 -0.36 14.29 -10.35
N TRP A 148 0.57 14.19 -9.40
CA TRP A 148 2.02 14.12 -9.66
C TRP A 148 2.40 12.96 -10.59
N PHE A 149 1.65 11.87 -10.53
CA PHE A 149 1.90 10.66 -11.31
C PHE A 149 1.82 10.90 -12.83
N LYS A 150 1.08 11.94 -13.24
CA LYS A 150 0.97 12.32 -14.65
C LYS A 150 2.33 12.67 -15.29
N ASP A 151 3.17 13.37 -14.53
CA ASP A 151 4.48 13.79 -15.03
C ASP A 151 5.51 12.66 -14.92
N ALA A 152 5.39 11.82 -13.90
CA ALA A 152 6.27 10.68 -13.69
C ALA A 152 5.97 9.51 -14.64
N ASN A 153 4.70 9.23 -14.92
CA ASN A 153 4.25 8.08 -15.72
C ASN A 153 3.11 8.49 -16.69
N PRO A 154 3.38 9.32 -17.69
CA PRO A 154 2.34 9.88 -18.55
C PRO A 154 1.55 8.83 -19.35
N GLU A 155 2.17 7.70 -19.70
CA GLU A 155 1.51 6.63 -20.44
C GLU A 155 0.49 5.85 -19.59
N GLN A 156 0.75 5.74 -18.29
CA GLN A 156 -0.11 5.06 -17.31
C GLN A 156 -1.12 6.02 -16.68
N TRP A 157 -0.96 7.33 -16.87
CA TRP A 157 -1.84 8.33 -16.31
C TRP A 157 -3.30 8.11 -16.67
N ARG A 158 -4.17 8.30 -15.69
CA ARG A 158 -5.63 8.29 -15.84
C ARG A 158 -6.24 9.47 -15.10
N GLU A 159 -7.24 10.10 -15.68
CA GLU A 159 -7.93 11.24 -15.06
C GLU A 159 -8.56 10.87 -13.70
N SER A 160 -8.88 9.60 -13.47
CA SER A 160 -9.40 9.10 -12.20
C SER A 160 -8.37 9.13 -11.06
N PHE A 161 -7.10 9.39 -11.35
CA PHE A 161 -6.06 9.55 -10.32
C PHE A 161 -6.03 10.96 -9.74
N ARG A 162 -6.56 11.95 -10.46
CA ARG A 162 -6.64 13.32 -9.98
C ARG A 162 -7.49 13.39 -8.70
N GLY A 163 -6.96 14.06 -7.69
CA GLY A 163 -7.64 14.26 -6.41
C GLY A 163 -7.75 12.99 -5.57
N LEU A 164 -6.85 12.00 -5.76
CA LEU A 164 -6.71 10.90 -4.81
C LEU A 164 -6.26 11.45 -3.46
N GLU A 165 -6.85 10.93 -2.40
CA GLU A 165 -6.55 11.31 -1.02
C GLU A 165 -5.51 10.37 -0.40
N ILE A 166 -4.73 10.88 0.55
CA ILE A 166 -3.85 10.06 1.39
C ILE A 166 -4.68 9.03 2.15
N ILE A 167 -4.22 7.78 2.12
CA ILE A 167 -4.89 6.67 2.80
C ILE A 167 -4.15 6.25 4.07
N THR A 168 -4.88 5.68 5.01
CA THR A 168 -4.32 5.11 6.23
C THR A 168 -3.96 3.64 6.05
N VAL A 169 -3.14 3.09 6.95
CA VAL A 169 -2.89 1.64 7.01
C VAL A 169 -4.20 0.87 7.22
N GLN A 170 -5.15 1.44 8.00
CA GLN A 170 -6.48 0.84 8.14
C GLN A 170 -7.23 0.76 6.80
N ASP A 171 -7.06 1.77 5.95
CA ASP A 171 -7.62 1.79 4.60
C ASP A 171 -7.01 0.69 3.73
N VAL A 172 -5.67 0.50 3.78
CA VAL A 172 -4.98 -0.59 3.07
C VAL A 172 -5.54 -1.95 3.51
N ILE A 173 -5.75 -2.14 4.83
CA ILE A 173 -6.39 -3.36 5.36
C ILE A 173 -7.76 -3.56 4.73
N LYS A 174 -8.59 -2.52 4.69
CA LYS A 174 -9.93 -2.60 4.12
C LYS A 174 -9.92 -2.86 2.61
N ILE A 175 -8.97 -2.27 1.89
CA ILE A 175 -8.77 -2.58 0.47
C ILE A 175 -8.40 -4.06 0.29
N ALA A 176 -7.47 -4.59 1.09
CA ALA A 176 -7.10 -6.01 1.05
C ALA A 176 -8.28 -6.94 1.36
N GLU A 177 -9.19 -6.53 2.25
CA GLU A 177 -10.45 -7.22 2.53
C GLU A 177 -11.50 -7.10 1.42
N GLY A 178 -11.26 -6.27 0.39
CA GLY A 178 -12.12 -6.10 -0.78
C GLY A 178 -13.11 -4.95 -0.71
N TYR A 179 -12.92 -4.02 0.20
CA TYR A 179 -13.77 -2.83 0.27
C TYR A 179 -13.34 -1.78 -0.74
N ARG A 180 -14.29 -0.91 -1.12
CA ARG A 180 -14.09 0.35 -1.83
C ARG A 180 -14.33 1.52 -0.90
N PHE A 181 -13.61 2.62 -1.16
CA PHE A 181 -13.94 3.88 -0.52
C PHE A 181 -15.16 4.52 -1.17
N LYS A 182 -15.99 5.16 -0.34
CA LYS A 182 -16.90 6.19 -0.81
C LYS A 182 -16.07 7.44 -1.03
N ARG A 183 -16.20 8.07 -2.19
CA ARG A 183 -15.56 9.37 -2.44
C ARG A 183 -16.19 10.41 -1.50
N TRP A 184 -15.35 11.19 -0.86
CA TRP A 184 -15.77 12.37 -0.12
C TRP A 184 -16.53 13.33 -1.04
N GLY A 185 -17.56 14.00 -0.54
CA GLY A 185 -18.34 14.98 -1.31
C GLY A 185 -19.72 14.52 -1.72
N GLN A 186 -20.12 13.29 -1.42
CA GLN A 186 -21.51 12.83 -1.59
C GLN A 186 -22.31 12.80 -0.29
N ASP A 187 -21.70 13.18 0.83
CA ASP A 187 -22.43 13.35 2.07
C ASP A 187 -22.91 14.80 2.16
N THR A 188 -24.22 14.96 2.27
CA THR A 188 -24.92 16.26 2.19
C THR A 188 -24.66 17.19 3.37
N ASN A 189 -23.86 16.77 4.35
CA ASN A 189 -23.67 17.51 5.60
C ASN A 189 -22.24 17.97 5.89
N GLY A 190 -21.25 17.68 5.02
CA GLY A 190 -19.86 18.12 5.23
C GLY A 190 -19.19 17.53 6.48
N VAL A 191 -19.80 16.55 7.10
CA VAL A 191 -19.25 15.86 8.26
C VAL A 191 -18.43 14.68 7.74
N LEU A 192 -17.15 14.63 8.11
CA LEU A 192 -16.30 13.46 8.00
C LEU A 192 -16.88 12.37 8.94
N ASP A 193 -17.94 11.69 8.48
CA ASP A 193 -18.36 10.49 9.19
C ASP A 193 -17.32 9.42 8.89
N GLY A 194 -16.73 8.78 9.87
CA GLY A 194 -15.65 7.82 9.71
C GLY A 194 -15.99 6.55 8.88
N HIS A 195 -17.03 6.60 8.08
CA HIS A 195 -17.49 5.50 7.22
C HIS A 195 -17.06 5.71 5.76
N ARG A 196 -15.75 5.70 5.50
CA ARG A 196 -15.17 5.77 4.15
C ARG A 196 -15.46 4.54 3.30
N TYR A 197 -15.93 3.45 3.90
CA TYR A 197 -16.03 2.16 3.22
C TYR A 197 -17.40 1.94 2.61
N GLY A 198 -17.40 1.66 1.32
CA GLY A 198 -18.57 1.23 0.58
C GLY A 198 -18.84 -0.27 0.73
N GLU A 199 -19.58 -0.82 -0.23
CA GLU A 199 -19.85 -2.23 -0.27
C GLU A 199 -18.58 -3.05 -0.54
N ARG A 200 -18.56 -4.27 -0.03
CA ARG A 200 -17.55 -5.25 -0.37
C ARG A 200 -17.63 -5.60 -1.85
N MET A 201 -16.51 -5.50 -2.56
CA MET A 201 -16.47 -5.67 -4.02
C MET A 201 -16.33 -7.11 -4.49
N TYR A 202 -16.22 -8.05 -3.56
CA TYR A 202 -16.16 -9.48 -3.87
C TYR A 202 -16.90 -10.31 -2.83
N ASP A 203 -17.42 -11.45 -3.26
CA ASP A 203 -17.92 -12.50 -2.37
C ASP A 203 -16.88 -13.63 -2.28
N LYS A 204 -16.68 -14.16 -1.08
CA LYS A 204 -15.88 -15.36 -0.87
C LYS A 204 -16.78 -16.57 -1.13
N VAL A 205 -16.46 -17.35 -2.16
CA VAL A 205 -17.14 -18.60 -2.47
C VAL A 205 -16.22 -19.75 -2.07
N GLN A 206 -16.68 -20.60 -1.14
CA GLN A 206 -15.97 -21.81 -0.77
C GLN A 206 -16.23 -22.89 -1.80
N LEU A 207 -15.17 -23.43 -2.39
CA LEU A 207 -15.26 -24.52 -3.36
C LEU A 207 -15.35 -25.88 -2.65
N PRO A 208 -15.88 -26.94 -3.32
CA PRO A 208 -15.99 -28.28 -2.73
C PRO A 208 -14.66 -28.89 -2.31
N ASP A 209 -13.54 -28.46 -2.91
CA ASP A 209 -12.19 -28.91 -2.58
C ASP A 209 -11.56 -28.15 -1.40
N GLY A 210 -12.35 -27.33 -0.71
CA GLY A 210 -11.92 -26.51 0.43
C GLY A 210 -11.21 -25.21 0.06
N LYS A 211 -11.02 -24.92 -1.23
CA LYS A 211 -10.41 -23.67 -1.69
C LYS A 211 -11.42 -22.53 -1.67
N VAL A 212 -10.91 -21.31 -1.58
CA VAL A 212 -11.72 -20.09 -1.63
C VAL A 212 -11.54 -19.44 -2.99
N LYS A 213 -12.65 -19.18 -3.68
CA LYS A 213 -12.71 -18.34 -4.87
C LYS A 213 -13.23 -16.96 -4.46
N TYR A 214 -12.70 -15.93 -5.08
CA TYR A 214 -13.20 -14.56 -4.95
C TYR A 214 -13.97 -14.20 -6.22
N ASP A 215 -15.28 -13.97 -6.09
CA ASP A 215 -16.11 -13.44 -7.16
C ASP A 215 -16.18 -11.92 -7.01
N PHE A 216 -15.54 -11.19 -7.92
CA PHE A 216 -15.56 -9.73 -7.92
C PHE A 216 -16.88 -9.21 -8.47
N LYS A 217 -17.50 -8.26 -7.76
CA LYS A 217 -18.61 -7.46 -8.24
C LYS A 217 -18.04 -6.27 -9.01
N TYR A 218 -18.27 -6.20 -10.29
CA TYR A 218 -17.86 -5.09 -11.17
C TYR A 218 -18.96 -4.05 -11.27
#